data_8502d7506d2ff9745798f7416b27e7de
#
_entry.id   8502d7506d2ff9745798f7416b27e7de
#
_cell.length_a   1.000
_cell.length_b   1.000
_cell.length_c   1.000
_cell.angle_alpha   90.00
_cell.angle_beta   90.00
_cell.angle_gamma   90.00
#
_symmetry.space_group_name_H-M   'P 1'
#
loop_
_entity.id
_entity.type
_entity.pdbx_description
1 polymer ?
#
loop_
_entity_poly.entity_id
_entity_poly.type
_entity_poly.pdbx_seq_one_letter_code
_entity_poly.pdbx_strand_id
1 'polypeptide(L)'
;HLSKNDYGFLAEKIRKYEGFYIQKRNLREYNTKIGANVLGYVAEVNRSNIEKDPYYTTGDIIGKQGVELSYEKYLRGEKGIKFIQKDRFNRDIGNFNDGKNDINSIAGNDLTITIDSDLQEYGESLMVNKRGAIVAIEPATGELLSLVSAPSYNPNLLVGRERSKNYYELYKDSIYRPLIDKGLLSTFPAGSPFKIIVGLIALQENAVSEKSTIYCNGSYVYGKNKKSMKCHCGGGYRNIYNAISESCNSYFADIYRKTISKNNEISDNFNEWSESVKSFGLGDYLNNDLPVGK
;
A
#
# COMPACT_ATOMS: atom_id res chain seq x y z
N HIS A 1 -22.57 11.61 -15.23
CA HIS A 1 -21.57 11.47 -16.29
C HIS A 1 -22.23 11.00 -17.59
N LEU A 2 -21.92 11.67 -18.70
CA LEU A 2 -22.36 11.30 -20.04
C LEU A 2 -21.20 10.66 -20.79
N SER A 3 -21.46 9.57 -21.52
CA SER A 3 -20.49 9.06 -22.48
C SER A 3 -20.42 9.98 -23.71
N LYS A 4 -19.38 9.80 -24.55
CA LYS A 4 -19.26 10.52 -25.82
C LYS A 4 -20.50 10.30 -26.72
N ASN A 5 -21.05 9.11 -26.69
CA ASN A 5 -22.26 8.76 -27.46
C ASN A 5 -23.52 9.42 -26.86
N ASP A 6 -23.70 9.35 -25.52
CA ASP A 6 -24.82 10.02 -24.85
C ASP A 6 -24.77 11.53 -25.09
N TYR A 7 -23.56 12.12 -25.11
CA TYR A 7 -23.37 13.52 -25.43
C TYR A 7 -23.83 13.84 -26.85
N GLY A 8 -23.50 13.01 -27.85
CA GLY A 8 -23.94 13.21 -29.23
C GLY A 8 -25.45 13.31 -29.36
N PHE A 9 -26.20 12.45 -28.64
CA PHE A 9 -27.69 12.49 -28.64
C PHE A 9 -28.24 13.68 -27.86
N LEU A 10 -27.56 14.17 -26.85
CA LEU A 10 -28.05 15.25 -25.99
C LEU A 10 -27.59 16.64 -26.42
N ALA A 11 -26.53 16.75 -27.20
CA ALA A 11 -25.91 18.03 -27.57
C ALA A 11 -26.85 19.02 -28.19
N GLU A 12 -27.76 18.55 -29.10
CA GLU A 12 -28.78 19.39 -29.74
C GLU A 12 -29.94 19.72 -28.79
N LYS A 13 -30.27 18.79 -27.89
CA LYS A 13 -31.41 18.92 -26.99
C LYS A 13 -31.13 19.80 -25.79
N ILE A 14 -29.88 19.82 -25.33
CA ILE A 14 -29.47 20.52 -24.09
C ILE A 14 -29.69 22.02 -24.19
N ARG A 15 -29.64 22.58 -25.41
CA ARG A 15 -29.94 24.00 -25.67
C ARG A 15 -31.38 24.42 -25.26
N LYS A 16 -32.27 23.45 -25.08
CA LYS A 16 -33.65 23.68 -24.66
C LYS A 16 -33.83 23.74 -23.16
N TYR A 17 -32.79 23.39 -22.40
CA TYR A 17 -32.82 23.35 -20.95
C TYR A 17 -31.92 24.46 -20.38
N GLU A 18 -32.53 25.56 -19.98
CA GLU A 18 -31.82 26.66 -19.36
C GLU A 18 -31.23 26.22 -18.04
N GLY A 19 -30.00 26.69 -17.75
CA GLY A 19 -29.29 26.34 -16.52
C GLY A 19 -28.49 25.03 -16.58
N PHE A 20 -28.54 24.26 -17.68
CA PHE A 20 -27.73 23.07 -17.87
C PHE A 20 -26.56 23.35 -18.80
N TYR A 21 -25.36 23.09 -18.30
CA TYR A 21 -24.11 23.29 -19.02
C TYR A 21 -23.33 21.97 -19.10
N ILE A 22 -22.65 21.77 -20.23
CA ILE A 22 -21.79 20.60 -20.44
C ILE A 22 -20.36 21.01 -20.13
N GLN A 23 -19.76 20.30 -19.19
CA GLN A 23 -18.35 20.43 -18.86
C GLN A 23 -17.61 19.17 -19.32
N LYS A 24 -16.57 19.35 -20.13
CA LYS A 24 -15.66 18.27 -20.49
C LYS A 24 -14.78 17.93 -19.28
N ARG A 25 -14.57 16.65 -19.05
CA ARG A 25 -13.66 16.15 -18.03
C ARG A 25 -12.70 15.14 -18.63
N ASN A 26 -11.44 15.20 -18.23
CA ASN A 26 -10.49 14.15 -18.49
C ASN A 26 -10.77 12.98 -17.53
N LEU A 27 -10.66 11.77 -18.04
CA LEU A 27 -10.74 10.56 -17.24
C LEU A 27 -9.33 9.95 -17.14
N ARG A 28 -9.02 9.38 -16.00
CA ARG A 28 -7.80 8.56 -15.87
C ARG A 28 -7.99 7.29 -16.70
N GLU A 29 -6.96 6.87 -17.38
CA GLU A 29 -6.89 5.60 -18.08
C GLU A 29 -5.61 4.88 -17.68
N TYR A 30 -5.70 3.59 -17.45
CA TYR A 30 -4.56 2.75 -17.13
C TYR A 30 -4.31 1.80 -18.30
N ASN A 31 -3.15 1.96 -18.97
CA ASN A 31 -2.75 1.09 -20.10
C ASN A 31 -2.30 -0.31 -19.64
N THR A 32 -2.66 -0.68 -18.42
CA THR A 32 -2.33 -1.96 -17.80
C THR A 32 -3.53 -2.53 -17.06
N LYS A 33 -3.48 -3.83 -16.77
CA LYS A 33 -4.47 -4.53 -15.93
C LYS A 33 -3.89 -4.99 -14.60
N ILE A 34 -2.59 -4.77 -14.37
CA ILE A 34 -1.82 -5.19 -13.19
C ILE A 34 -1.50 -4.00 -12.29
N GLY A 35 -1.00 -4.26 -11.09
CA GLY A 35 -0.50 -3.24 -10.17
C GLY A 35 -1.58 -2.33 -9.58
N ALA A 36 -2.86 -2.72 -9.58
CA ALA A 36 -3.96 -1.84 -9.18
C ALA A 36 -3.78 -1.22 -7.79
N ASN A 37 -3.27 -1.98 -6.81
CA ASN A 37 -3.07 -1.46 -5.46
C ASN A 37 -1.87 -0.50 -5.38
N VAL A 38 -0.83 -0.72 -6.18
CA VAL A 38 0.35 0.16 -6.29
C VAL A 38 -0.03 1.46 -6.98
N LEU A 39 -0.62 1.37 -8.16
CA LEU A 39 -1.08 2.54 -8.93
C LEU A 39 -2.12 3.32 -8.13
N GLY A 40 -3.04 2.61 -7.51
CA GLY A 40 -4.15 3.21 -6.81
C GLY A 40 -5.28 3.62 -7.75
N TYR A 41 -6.08 4.57 -7.32
CA TYR A 41 -7.20 5.09 -8.09
C TYR A 41 -7.53 6.53 -7.73
N VAL A 42 -8.20 7.21 -8.64
CA VAL A 42 -8.71 8.56 -8.43
C VAL A 42 -10.21 8.55 -8.18
N ALA A 43 -10.69 9.54 -7.44
CA ALA A 43 -12.10 9.75 -7.16
C ALA A 43 -12.46 11.23 -7.13
N GLU A 44 -13.75 11.55 -7.20
CA GLU A 44 -14.22 12.91 -6.94
C GLU A 44 -13.84 13.35 -5.52
N VAL A 45 -13.46 14.64 -5.40
CA VAL A 45 -13.21 15.27 -4.10
C VAL A 45 -14.48 15.30 -3.27
N ASN A 46 -14.31 15.18 -1.97
CA ASN A 46 -15.38 15.42 -1.01
C ASN A 46 -15.19 16.78 -0.33
N ARG A 47 -16.16 17.19 0.49
CA ARG A 47 -16.11 18.45 1.21
C ARG A 47 -14.85 18.62 2.04
N SER A 48 -14.41 17.60 2.74
CA SER A 48 -13.17 17.63 3.55
C SER A 48 -11.91 17.83 2.70
N ASN A 49 -11.86 17.31 1.46
CA ASN A 49 -10.73 17.57 0.56
C ASN A 49 -10.68 19.05 0.16
N ILE A 50 -11.84 19.65 -0.15
CA ILE A 50 -11.95 21.06 -0.56
C ILE A 50 -11.58 22.00 0.61
N GLU A 51 -12.00 21.66 1.83
CA GLU A 51 -11.68 22.45 3.04
C GLU A 51 -10.18 22.41 3.38
N LYS A 52 -9.48 21.31 3.06
CA LYS A 52 -8.05 21.12 3.34
C LYS A 52 -7.12 21.73 2.30
N ASP A 53 -7.52 21.76 1.05
CA ASP A 53 -6.69 22.27 -0.03
C ASP A 53 -7.54 23.12 -0.98
N PRO A 54 -7.31 24.46 -1.02
CA PRO A 54 -8.09 25.39 -1.84
C PRO A 54 -7.90 25.20 -3.36
N TYR A 55 -6.97 24.35 -3.77
CA TYR A 55 -6.82 23.93 -5.16
C TYR A 55 -8.09 23.24 -5.68
N TYR A 56 -8.79 22.48 -4.81
CA TYR A 56 -9.91 21.65 -5.22
C TYR A 56 -11.23 22.42 -5.19
N THR A 57 -12.05 22.14 -6.21
CA THR A 57 -13.43 22.59 -6.32
C THR A 57 -14.35 21.38 -6.55
N THR A 58 -15.63 21.54 -6.29
CA THR A 58 -16.63 20.49 -6.51
C THR A 58 -16.53 19.94 -7.93
N GLY A 59 -16.38 18.65 -8.03
CA GLY A 59 -16.26 17.94 -9.28
C GLY A 59 -14.83 17.66 -9.73
N ASP A 60 -13.81 18.16 -9.06
CA ASP A 60 -12.43 17.75 -9.30
C ASP A 60 -12.20 16.29 -8.90
N ILE A 61 -11.12 15.70 -9.39
CA ILE A 61 -10.67 14.37 -9.02
C ILE A 61 -9.39 14.46 -8.19
N ILE A 62 -9.22 13.50 -7.28
CA ILE A 62 -8.06 13.41 -6.39
C ILE A 62 -7.65 11.94 -6.25
N GLY A 63 -6.36 11.66 -6.12
CA GLY A 63 -5.84 10.35 -5.77
C GLY A 63 -6.35 9.89 -4.40
N LYS A 64 -6.74 8.61 -4.29
CA LYS A 64 -7.29 8.02 -3.07
C LYS A 64 -6.44 6.90 -2.49
N GLN A 65 -5.56 6.32 -3.28
CA GLN A 65 -4.70 5.21 -2.88
C GLN A 65 -3.45 5.16 -3.76
N GLY A 66 -2.41 4.47 -3.28
CA GLY A 66 -1.21 4.15 -4.03
C GLY A 66 -0.48 5.39 -4.54
N VAL A 67 0.14 5.26 -5.69
CA VAL A 67 0.89 6.33 -6.37
C VAL A 67 0.01 7.54 -6.65
N GLU A 68 -1.25 7.33 -7.06
CA GLU A 68 -2.21 8.42 -7.31
C GLU A 68 -2.44 9.29 -6.07
N LEU A 69 -2.43 8.72 -4.87
CA LEU A 69 -2.56 9.47 -3.62
C LEU A 69 -1.25 10.13 -3.21
N SER A 70 -0.16 9.36 -3.20
CA SER A 70 1.12 9.82 -2.65
C SER A 70 1.75 10.91 -3.49
N TYR A 71 1.57 10.85 -4.80
CA TYR A 71 2.13 11.79 -5.77
C TYR A 71 1.08 12.72 -6.40
N GLU A 72 -0.08 12.85 -5.77
CA GLU A 72 -1.20 13.67 -6.26
C GLU A 72 -0.76 15.07 -6.70
N LYS A 73 -0.02 15.79 -5.86
CA LYS A 73 0.44 17.15 -6.16
C LYS A 73 1.37 17.23 -7.37
N TYR A 74 2.12 16.16 -7.63
CA TYR A 74 3.03 16.06 -8.75
C TYR A 74 2.29 15.72 -10.06
N LEU A 75 1.25 14.87 -9.94
CA LEU A 75 0.49 14.33 -11.08
C LEU A 75 -0.65 15.23 -11.55
N ARG A 76 -1.21 16.09 -10.67
CA ARG A 76 -2.44 16.84 -10.95
C ARG A 76 -2.27 18.05 -11.87
N GLY A 77 -1.05 18.63 -11.99
CA GLY A 77 -0.80 19.85 -12.70
C GLY A 77 -1.39 21.11 -12.08
N GLU A 78 -1.50 22.18 -12.86
CA GLU A 78 -2.06 23.46 -12.43
C GLU A 78 -3.27 23.82 -13.31
N LYS A 79 -4.32 24.32 -12.66
CA LYS A 79 -5.56 24.72 -13.35
C LYS A 79 -5.37 26.02 -14.09
N GLY A 80 -5.83 26.06 -15.32
CA GLY A 80 -6.00 27.30 -16.05
C GLY A 80 -7.29 28.02 -15.64
N ILE A 81 -7.33 29.33 -15.91
CA ILE A 81 -8.50 30.17 -15.69
C ILE A 81 -8.82 30.85 -17.02
N LYS A 82 -10.08 30.73 -17.44
CA LYS A 82 -10.60 31.39 -18.63
C LYS A 82 -11.62 32.43 -18.22
N PHE A 83 -11.38 33.69 -18.59
CA PHE A 83 -12.30 34.81 -18.35
C PHE A 83 -13.26 34.96 -19.52
N ILE A 84 -14.55 34.74 -19.24
CA ILE A 84 -15.62 34.78 -20.25
C ILE A 84 -16.48 36.01 -19.99
N GLN A 85 -16.72 36.81 -21.03
CA GLN A 85 -17.66 37.92 -20.98
C GLN A 85 -19.09 37.39 -21.13
N LYS A 86 -19.99 37.86 -20.27
CA LYS A 86 -21.41 37.47 -20.30
C LYS A 86 -22.32 38.67 -20.45
N ASP A 87 -23.42 38.48 -21.15
CA ASP A 87 -24.47 39.50 -21.25
C ASP A 87 -25.36 39.51 -20.00
N ARG A 88 -26.33 40.48 -19.95
CA ARG A 88 -27.27 40.60 -18.84
C ARG A 88 -28.17 39.37 -18.62
N PHE A 89 -28.22 38.47 -19.56
CA PHE A 89 -28.97 37.23 -19.49
C PHE A 89 -28.06 36.01 -19.19
N ASN A 90 -26.83 36.26 -18.72
CA ASN A 90 -25.82 35.23 -18.41
C ASN A 90 -25.39 34.35 -19.59
N ARG A 91 -25.54 34.84 -20.85
CA ARG A 91 -25.11 34.15 -22.06
C ARG A 91 -23.67 34.57 -22.38
N ASP A 92 -22.85 33.60 -22.79
CA ASP A 92 -21.47 33.81 -23.19
C ASP A 92 -21.43 34.61 -24.53
N ILE A 93 -20.78 35.78 -24.51
CA ILE A 93 -20.63 36.66 -25.66
C ILE A 93 -19.19 36.71 -26.20
N GLY A 94 -18.24 36.07 -25.52
CA GLY A 94 -16.86 35.97 -25.96
C GLY A 94 -15.84 35.93 -24.84
N ASN A 95 -14.58 35.92 -25.21
CA ASN A 95 -13.48 35.99 -24.24
C ASN A 95 -13.35 37.43 -23.74
N PHE A 96 -13.15 37.60 -22.43
CA PHE A 96 -12.83 38.89 -21.86
C PHE A 96 -11.46 39.37 -22.36
N ASN A 97 -11.39 40.62 -22.83
CA ASN A 97 -10.16 41.24 -23.34
C ASN A 97 -9.38 40.37 -24.35
N ASP A 98 -10.12 39.73 -25.28
CA ASP A 98 -9.56 38.80 -26.30
C ASP A 98 -8.74 37.64 -25.71
N GLY A 99 -9.02 37.24 -24.47
CA GLY A 99 -8.29 36.16 -23.78
C GLY A 99 -6.91 36.55 -23.21
N LYS A 100 -6.54 37.83 -23.24
CA LYS A 100 -5.24 38.31 -22.72
C LYS A 100 -5.05 38.09 -21.22
N ASN A 101 -6.15 37.95 -20.50
CA ASN A 101 -6.15 37.71 -19.05
C ASN A 101 -6.26 36.22 -18.70
N ASP A 102 -6.44 35.34 -19.70
CA ASP A 102 -6.55 33.91 -19.49
C ASP A 102 -5.23 33.36 -18.92
N ILE A 103 -5.35 32.44 -17.96
CA ILE A 103 -4.22 31.69 -17.40
C ILE A 103 -4.25 30.29 -18.01
N ASN A 104 -3.17 29.92 -18.69
CA ASN A 104 -3.08 28.59 -19.26
C ASN A 104 -2.94 27.52 -18.17
N SER A 105 -3.58 26.36 -18.36
CA SER A 105 -3.35 25.19 -17.53
C SER A 105 -1.97 24.59 -17.79
N ILE A 106 -1.33 24.08 -16.75
CA ILE A 106 -0.08 23.34 -16.83
C ILE A 106 -0.38 21.86 -16.56
N ALA A 107 0.05 20.99 -17.47
CA ALA A 107 -0.11 19.55 -17.27
C ALA A 107 0.69 19.08 -16.06
N GLY A 108 0.23 18.01 -15.40
CA GLY A 108 1.01 17.33 -14.38
C GLY A 108 2.28 16.71 -14.97
N ASN A 109 3.19 16.36 -14.08
CA ASN A 109 4.45 15.77 -14.47
C ASN A 109 4.31 14.26 -14.68
N ASP A 110 5.15 13.71 -15.54
CA ASP A 110 5.32 12.28 -15.67
C ASP A 110 6.07 11.73 -14.44
N LEU A 111 5.68 10.56 -13.97
CA LEU A 111 6.29 9.88 -12.84
C LEU A 111 6.77 8.50 -13.29
N THR A 112 8.07 8.27 -13.16
CA THR A 112 8.66 6.93 -13.30
C THR A 112 8.78 6.29 -11.92
N ILE A 113 8.28 5.07 -11.78
CA ILE A 113 8.36 4.28 -10.56
C ILE A 113 9.30 3.08 -10.76
N THR A 114 9.77 2.50 -9.68
CA THR A 114 10.76 1.41 -9.70
C THR A 114 10.16 0.04 -9.99
N ILE A 115 8.83 -0.07 -10.05
CA ILE A 115 8.14 -1.33 -10.33
C ILE A 115 8.47 -1.81 -11.75
N ASP A 116 9.06 -2.99 -11.85
CA ASP A 116 9.26 -3.71 -13.09
C ASP A 116 7.93 -4.35 -13.51
N SER A 117 7.40 -3.97 -14.68
CA SER A 117 6.09 -4.41 -15.13
C SER A 117 6.02 -5.92 -15.37
N ASP A 118 7.08 -6.52 -15.90
CA ASP A 118 7.11 -7.93 -16.23
C ASP A 118 7.19 -8.77 -14.95
N LEU A 119 8.01 -8.34 -13.98
CA LEU A 119 8.11 -8.97 -12.67
C LEU A 119 6.80 -8.83 -11.88
N GLN A 120 6.12 -7.68 -11.96
CA GLN A 120 4.82 -7.46 -11.35
C GLN A 120 3.77 -8.40 -11.96
N GLU A 121 3.68 -8.50 -13.29
CA GLU A 121 2.75 -9.39 -13.98
C GLU A 121 3.02 -10.86 -13.63
N TYR A 122 4.28 -11.26 -13.65
CA TYR A 122 4.67 -12.60 -13.23
C TYR A 122 4.26 -12.89 -11.79
N GLY A 123 4.54 -11.98 -10.85
CA GLY A 123 4.14 -12.11 -9.46
C GLY A 123 2.62 -12.22 -9.30
N GLU A 124 1.83 -11.41 -10.01
CA GLU A 124 0.37 -11.50 -9.99
C GLU A 124 -0.12 -12.84 -10.55
N SER A 125 0.51 -13.37 -11.60
CA SER A 125 0.18 -14.67 -12.18
C SER A 125 0.40 -15.82 -11.19
N LEU A 126 1.47 -15.76 -10.40
CA LEU A 126 1.76 -16.75 -9.34
C LEU A 126 0.73 -16.70 -8.19
N MET A 127 0.06 -15.59 -8.03
CA MET A 127 -0.92 -15.35 -6.96
C MET A 127 -2.36 -15.65 -7.36
N VAL A 128 -2.61 -16.15 -8.56
CA VAL A 128 -3.95 -16.59 -8.99
C VAL A 128 -4.49 -17.64 -7.99
N ASN A 129 -5.72 -17.46 -7.53
CA ASN A 129 -6.38 -18.28 -6.50
C ASN A 129 -5.67 -18.34 -5.13
N LYS A 130 -4.79 -17.39 -4.84
CA LYS A 130 -4.12 -17.26 -3.55
C LYS A 130 -4.47 -15.92 -2.89
N ARG A 131 -4.19 -15.81 -1.59
CA ARG A 131 -4.37 -14.59 -0.81
C ARG A 131 -3.08 -14.25 -0.08
N GLY A 132 -2.62 -13.02 -0.24
CA GLY A 132 -1.39 -12.53 0.39
C GLY A 132 -0.70 -11.47 -0.44
N ALA A 133 0.60 -11.36 -0.28
CA ALA A 133 1.42 -10.41 -1.02
C ALA A 133 2.75 -11.03 -1.44
N ILE A 134 3.32 -10.52 -2.53
CA ILE A 134 4.73 -10.73 -2.91
C ILE A 134 5.36 -9.34 -2.97
N VAL A 135 6.52 -9.20 -2.33
CA VAL A 135 7.31 -7.97 -2.35
C VAL A 135 8.73 -8.33 -2.80
N ALA A 136 9.19 -7.72 -3.87
CA ALA A 136 10.57 -7.84 -4.33
C ALA A 136 11.28 -6.51 -4.14
N ILE A 137 12.40 -6.54 -3.42
CA ILE A 137 13.18 -5.35 -3.06
C ILE A 137 14.60 -5.54 -3.58
N GLU A 138 15.16 -4.51 -4.24
CA GLU A 138 16.59 -4.46 -4.55
C GLU A 138 17.37 -4.12 -3.27
N PRO A 139 18.21 -5.03 -2.76
CA PRO A 139 18.85 -4.81 -1.45
C PRO A 139 19.85 -3.66 -1.42
N ALA A 140 20.43 -3.32 -2.58
CA ALA A 140 21.44 -2.27 -2.66
C ALA A 140 20.85 -0.87 -2.61
N THR A 141 19.64 -0.68 -3.14
CA THR A 141 19.00 0.63 -3.29
C THR A 141 17.76 0.80 -2.42
N GLY A 142 17.13 -0.30 -2.02
CA GLY A 142 15.83 -0.32 -1.34
C GLY A 142 14.64 -0.15 -2.28
N GLU A 143 14.86 -0.11 -3.59
CA GLU A 143 13.80 0.04 -4.59
C GLU A 143 12.87 -1.17 -4.60
N LEU A 144 11.55 -0.89 -4.65
CA LEU A 144 10.54 -1.92 -4.84
C LEU A 144 10.44 -2.27 -6.32
N LEU A 145 10.87 -3.47 -6.68
CA LEU A 145 10.77 -3.98 -8.05
C LEU A 145 9.42 -4.62 -8.34
N SER A 146 8.76 -5.16 -7.32
CA SER A 146 7.42 -5.69 -7.43
C SER A 146 6.70 -5.60 -6.09
N LEU A 147 5.41 -5.25 -6.14
CA LEU A 147 4.52 -5.17 -4.98
C LEU A 147 3.16 -5.74 -5.35
N VAL A 148 3.02 -7.05 -5.20
CA VAL A 148 1.81 -7.79 -5.53
C VAL A 148 0.90 -7.90 -4.32
N SER A 149 -0.36 -7.53 -4.47
CA SER A 149 -1.42 -7.74 -3.48
C SER A 149 -2.51 -8.61 -4.08
N ALA A 150 -2.75 -9.78 -3.53
CA ALA A 150 -3.70 -10.73 -4.09
C ALA A 150 -4.85 -11.08 -3.13
N PRO A 151 -6.06 -11.28 -3.66
CA PRO A 151 -6.45 -10.97 -5.04
C PRO A 151 -6.42 -9.46 -5.31
N SER A 152 -6.03 -9.12 -6.54
CA SER A 152 -6.03 -7.77 -7.08
C SER A 152 -7.29 -7.54 -7.95
N TYR A 153 -7.36 -6.41 -8.62
CA TYR A 153 -8.43 -6.05 -9.55
C TYR A 153 -7.83 -5.31 -10.75
N ASN A 154 -8.60 -5.19 -11.83
CA ASN A 154 -8.17 -4.35 -12.95
C ASN A 154 -8.36 -2.87 -12.57
N PRO A 155 -7.31 -2.02 -12.59
CA PRO A 155 -7.41 -0.61 -12.20
C PRO A 155 -8.46 0.17 -12.99
N ASN A 156 -8.73 -0.22 -14.26
CA ASN A 156 -9.75 0.41 -15.08
C ASN A 156 -11.19 0.17 -14.60
N LEU A 157 -11.44 -0.78 -13.69
CA LEU A 157 -12.74 -0.93 -13.03
C LEU A 157 -13.13 0.31 -12.21
N LEU A 158 -12.12 1.05 -11.73
CA LEU A 158 -12.34 2.24 -10.91
C LEU A 158 -12.24 3.55 -11.72
N VAL A 159 -12.51 3.48 -13.03
CA VAL A 159 -12.53 4.61 -13.94
C VAL A 159 -13.94 4.78 -14.55
N GLY A 160 -14.31 6.03 -14.83
CA GLY A 160 -15.50 6.37 -15.58
C GLY A 160 -16.81 6.16 -14.84
N ARG A 161 -17.89 5.87 -15.61
CA ARG A 161 -19.26 5.86 -15.12
C ARG A 161 -19.57 4.75 -14.13
N GLU A 162 -19.04 3.55 -14.38
CA GLU A 162 -19.30 2.36 -13.56
C GLU A 162 -18.44 2.33 -12.28
N ARG A 163 -17.54 3.29 -12.09
CA ARG A 163 -16.61 3.35 -10.97
C ARG A 163 -17.25 3.11 -9.60
N SER A 164 -18.35 3.83 -9.33
CA SER A 164 -18.99 3.74 -8.00
C SER A 164 -19.60 2.37 -7.73
N LYS A 165 -20.19 1.76 -8.76
CA LYS A 165 -20.73 0.41 -8.69
C LYS A 165 -19.60 -0.61 -8.48
N ASN A 166 -18.57 -0.54 -9.30
CA ASN A 166 -17.42 -1.44 -9.22
C ASN A 166 -16.67 -1.29 -7.87
N TYR A 167 -16.49 -0.05 -7.41
CA TYR A 167 -15.91 0.20 -6.09
C TYR A 167 -16.72 -0.46 -4.98
N TYR A 168 -18.05 -0.33 -5.01
CA TYR A 168 -18.92 -0.95 -4.01
C TYR A 168 -18.83 -2.48 -4.05
N GLU A 169 -18.76 -3.10 -5.22
CA GLU A 169 -18.59 -4.55 -5.35
C GLU A 169 -17.24 -5.03 -4.79
N LEU A 170 -16.16 -4.30 -5.04
CA LEU A 170 -14.85 -4.60 -4.48
C LEU A 170 -14.79 -4.34 -2.95
N TYR A 171 -15.46 -3.29 -2.50
CA TYR A 171 -15.46 -2.89 -1.08
C TYR A 171 -16.23 -3.88 -0.19
N LYS A 172 -17.37 -4.37 -0.66
CA LYS A 172 -18.19 -5.32 0.11
C LYS A 172 -17.58 -6.70 0.28
N ASP A 173 -16.55 -7.03 -0.52
CA ASP A 173 -15.80 -8.27 -0.38
C ASP A 173 -14.94 -8.24 0.91
N SER A 174 -15.57 -8.60 2.02
CA SER A 174 -14.92 -8.62 3.34
C SER A 174 -13.93 -9.77 3.51
N ILE A 175 -14.00 -10.82 2.67
CA ILE A 175 -13.14 -11.99 2.74
C ILE A 175 -11.80 -11.69 2.07
N TYR A 176 -11.85 -11.30 0.81
CA TYR A 176 -10.63 -11.10 0.01
C TYR A 176 -10.06 -9.69 0.09
N ARG A 177 -10.92 -8.68 0.33
CA ARG A 177 -10.54 -7.26 0.47
C ARG A 177 -9.60 -6.78 -0.64
N PRO A 178 -10.01 -6.83 -1.92
CA PRO A 178 -9.12 -6.53 -3.04
C PRO A 178 -8.61 -5.09 -3.05
N LEU A 179 -9.36 -4.15 -2.48
CA LEU A 179 -8.95 -2.74 -2.37
C LEU A 179 -7.82 -2.50 -1.38
N ILE A 180 -7.52 -3.45 -0.48
CA ILE A 180 -6.45 -3.31 0.51
C ILE A 180 -5.15 -3.82 -0.09
N ASP A 181 -4.13 -2.97 -0.11
CA ASP A 181 -2.78 -3.43 -0.39
C ASP A 181 -2.27 -4.28 0.77
N LYS A 182 -2.13 -5.59 0.52
CA LYS A 182 -1.74 -6.56 1.55
C LYS A 182 -0.24 -6.55 1.83
N GLY A 183 0.56 -6.05 0.89
CA GLY A 183 2.00 -5.88 1.07
C GLY A 183 2.33 -4.74 2.02
N LEU A 184 1.56 -3.65 1.93
CA LEU A 184 1.81 -2.43 2.70
C LEU A 184 0.95 -2.32 3.96
N LEU A 185 -0.31 -2.77 3.91
CA LEU A 185 -1.31 -2.47 4.95
C LEU A 185 -1.75 -3.68 5.78
N SER A 186 -1.34 -4.90 5.42
CA SER A 186 -1.71 -6.09 6.19
C SER A 186 -0.57 -6.55 7.07
N THR A 187 -0.93 -7.03 8.26
CA THR A 187 0.02 -7.64 9.20
C THR A 187 -0.07 -9.16 9.11
N PHE A 188 1.09 -9.80 9.01
CA PHE A 188 1.23 -11.25 8.99
C PHE A 188 2.21 -11.69 10.08
N PRO A 189 2.03 -12.90 10.67
CA PRO A 189 3.06 -13.47 11.53
C PRO A 189 4.38 -13.60 10.75
N ALA A 190 5.46 -13.08 11.32
CA ALA A 190 6.78 -13.09 10.67
C ALA A 190 7.30 -14.52 10.39
N GLY A 191 6.89 -15.48 11.22
CA GLY A 191 7.25 -16.88 11.06
C GLY A 191 8.74 -17.15 11.30
N SER A 192 9.26 -18.22 10.69
CA SER A 192 10.65 -18.67 10.89
C SER A 192 11.74 -17.70 10.43
N PRO A 193 11.56 -16.81 9.45
CA PRO A 193 12.56 -15.77 9.15
C PRO A 193 12.94 -14.90 10.35
N PHE A 194 12.01 -14.65 11.27
CA PHE A 194 12.28 -13.89 12.49
C PHE A 194 13.28 -14.57 13.46
N LYS A 195 13.49 -15.88 13.33
CA LYS A 195 14.47 -16.64 14.10
C LYS A 195 15.90 -16.13 13.89
N ILE A 196 16.21 -15.63 12.72
CA ILE A 196 17.54 -15.04 12.41
C ILE A 196 17.79 -13.85 13.33
N ILE A 197 16.81 -12.96 13.44
CA ILE A 197 16.89 -11.77 14.31
C ILE A 197 17.01 -12.18 15.79
N VAL A 198 16.17 -13.13 16.23
CA VAL A 198 16.24 -13.67 17.59
C VAL A 198 17.63 -14.27 17.88
N GLY A 199 18.21 -15.00 16.94
CA GLY A 199 19.53 -15.59 17.06
C GLY A 199 20.63 -14.55 17.15
N LEU A 200 20.61 -13.54 16.28
CA LEU A 200 21.58 -12.44 16.28
C LEU A 200 21.57 -11.67 17.60
N ILE A 201 20.38 -11.30 18.09
CA ILE A 201 20.25 -10.61 19.37
C ILE A 201 20.76 -11.47 20.53
N ALA A 202 20.40 -12.76 20.56
CA ALA A 202 20.86 -13.67 21.62
C ALA A 202 22.38 -13.85 21.66
N LEU A 203 23.05 -13.83 20.51
CA LEU A 203 24.51 -13.86 20.41
C LEU A 203 25.12 -12.51 20.86
N GLN A 204 24.60 -11.40 20.36
CA GLN A 204 25.07 -10.04 20.72
C GLN A 204 24.98 -9.80 22.22
N GLU A 205 23.88 -10.22 22.83
CA GLU A 205 23.63 -10.09 24.24
C GLU A 205 24.32 -11.17 25.10
N ASN A 206 25.14 -12.01 24.51
CA ASN A 206 25.85 -13.11 25.19
C ASN A 206 24.94 -14.07 25.97
N ALA A 207 23.61 -14.13 25.60
CA ALA A 207 22.69 -15.09 26.20
C ALA A 207 23.02 -16.54 25.79
N VAL A 208 23.65 -16.70 24.63
CA VAL A 208 24.21 -17.95 24.10
C VAL A 208 25.46 -17.66 23.30
N SER A 209 26.28 -18.68 23.09
CA SER A 209 27.42 -18.65 22.16
C SER A 209 27.13 -19.57 20.97
N GLU A 210 27.92 -19.45 19.92
CA GLU A 210 27.82 -20.34 18.73
C GLU A 210 27.96 -21.82 19.09
N LYS A 211 28.72 -22.13 20.17
CA LYS A 211 28.94 -23.49 20.65
C LYS A 211 27.86 -23.99 21.61
N SER A 212 26.95 -23.11 22.04
CA SER A 212 25.90 -23.46 22.99
C SER A 212 24.93 -24.44 22.35
N THR A 213 24.65 -25.54 23.04
CA THR A 213 23.69 -26.55 22.60
C THR A 213 22.46 -26.60 23.50
N ILE A 214 21.30 -26.80 22.93
CA ILE A 214 20.02 -26.96 23.61
C ILE A 214 19.38 -28.23 23.11
N TYR A 215 18.85 -29.02 24.03
CA TYR A 215 18.15 -30.27 23.69
C TYR A 215 16.70 -29.97 23.29
N CYS A 216 16.32 -30.42 22.10
CA CYS A 216 14.94 -30.39 21.62
C CYS A 216 14.34 -31.79 21.73
N ASN A 217 13.21 -31.91 22.43
CA ASN A 217 12.45 -33.16 22.57
C ASN A 217 11.21 -33.21 21.64
N GLY A 218 11.19 -32.39 20.59
CA GLY A 218 10.05 -32.27 19.65
C GLY A 218 8.98 -31.25 20.07
N SER A 219 9.14 -30.61 21.24
CA SER A 219 8.26 -29.52 21.68
C SER A 219 8.96 -28.59 22.69
N TYR A 220 8.41 -27.42 22.90
CA TYR A 220 8.82 -26.48 23.90
C TYR A 220 7.63 -26.12 24.81
N VAL A 221 7.78 -26.36 26.11
CA VAL A 221 6.72 -26.08 27.09
C VAL A 221 6.98 -24.72 27.74
N TYR A 222 5.98 -23.85 27.79
CA TYR A 222 6.10 -22.48 28.29
C TYR A 222 4.87 -22.03 29.09
N GLY A 223 5.09 -21.00 29.90
CA GLY A 223 4.05 -20.35 30.71
C GLY A 223 3.55 -21.17 31.88
N LYS A 224 2.86 -20.52 32.81
CA LYS A 224 2.28 -21.16 34.02
C LYS A 224 1.31 -22.31 33.70
N ASN A 225 0.57 -22.18 32.59
CA ASN A 225 -0.40 -23.15 32.14
C ASN A 225 0.21 -24.29 31.28
N LYS A 226 1.55 -24.42 31.26
CA LYS A 226 2.27 -25.48 30.55
C LYS A 226 1.84 -25.63 29.07
N LYS A 227 1.61 -24.51 28.36
CA LYS A 227 1.34 -24.55 26.92
C LYS A 227 2.53 -25.14 26.19
N SER A 228 2.25 -25.88 25.11
CA SER A 228 3.28 -26.56 24.33
C SER A 228 3.30 -26.03 22.90
N MET A 229 4.49 -25.70 22.40
CA MET A 229 4.73 -25.36 21.01
C MET A 229 5.48 -26.53 20.33
N LYS A 230 4.88 -27.12 19.29
CA LYS A 230 5.48 -28.24 18.56
C LYS A 230 6.71 -27.79 17.79
N CYS A 231 7.68 -28.69 17.70
CA CYS A 231 8.90 -28.55 16.89
C CYS A 231 9.00 -29.70 15.89
N HIS A 232 9.42 -29.38 14.67
CA HIS A 232 9.47 -30.35 13.56
C HIS A 232 10.91 -30.80 13.21
N CYS A 233 11.90 -30.44 14.00
CA CYS A 233 13.32 -30.68 13.74
C CYS A 233 13.83 -32.09 14.16
N GLY A 234 12.96 -33.04 14.36
CA GLY A 234 13.35 -34.43 14.68
C GLY A 234 13.92 -34.66 16.10
N GLY A 235 14.12 -33.62 16.93
CA GLY A 235 14.67 -33.72 18.29
C GLY A 235 16.20 -33.81 18.35
N GLY A 236 16.76 -33.89 19.59
CA GLY A 236 18.20 -33.98 19.84
C GLY A 236 18.85 -32.62 20.16
N TYR A 237 20.19 -32.65 20.37
CA TYR A 237 20.95 -31.45 20.64
C TYR A 237 21.10 -30.56 19.39
N ARG A 238 20.86 -29.27 19.57
CA ARG A 238 20.95 -28.27 18.49
C ARG A 238 21.85 -27.12 18.95
N ASN A 239 22.80 -26.75 18.11
CA ASN A 239 23.47 -25.45 18.16
C ASN A 239 22.74 -24.46 17.23
N ILE A 240 23.20 -23.21 17.17
CA ILE A 240 22.52 -22.18 16.37
C ILE A 240 22.44 -22.52 14.88
N TYR A 241 23.48 -23.13 14.33
CA TYR A 241 23.55 -23.49 12.90
C TYR A 241 22.51 -24.56 12.55
N ASN A 242 22.49 -25.65 13.32
CA ASN A 242 21.51 -26.72 13.11
C ASN A 242 20.08 -26.24 13.42
N ALA A 243 19.93 -25.37 14.40
CA ALA A 243 18.63 -24.81 14.76
C ALA A 243 18.05 -23.91 13.66
N ILE A 244 18.90 -23.15 12.94
CA ILE A 244 18.47 -22.34 11.77
C ILE A 244 18.11 -23.28 10.61
N SER A 245 19.00 -24.20 10.22
CA SER A 245 18.80 -25.06 9.06
C SER A 245 17.57 -25.98 9.19
N GLU A 246 17.30 -26.47 10.40
CA GLU A 246 16.15 -27.32 10.69
C GLU A 246 14.92 -26.52 11.24
N SER A 247 15.05 -25.21 11.33
CA SER A 247 14.00 -24.31 11.83
C SER A 247 13.45 -24.73 13.21
N CYS A 248 14.34 -25.04 14.16
CA CYS A 248 14.00 -25.58 15.46
C CYS A 248 13.28 -24.57 16.37
N ASN A 249 11.99 -24.72 16.57
CA ASN A 249 11.19 -23.83 17.42
C ASN A 249 11.65 -23.87 18.88
N SER A 250 11.98 -25.06 19.40
CA SER A 250 12.40 -25.22 20.81
C SER A 250 13.68 -24.46 21.10
N TYR A 251 14.67 -24.50 20.17
CA TYR A 251 15.91 -23.77 20.34
C TYR A 251 15.66 -22.26 20.42
N PHE A 252 14.93 -21.71 19.46
CA PHE A 252 14.68 -20.26 19.39
C PHE A 252 13.80 -19.74 20.54
N ALA A 253 12.85 -20.52 21.01
CA ALA A 253 12.08 -20.18 22.21
C ALA A 253 12.95 -20.16 23.47
N ASP A 254 13.89 -21.10 23.59
CA ASP A 254 14.77 -21.17 24.75
C ASP A 254 15.80 -20.03 24.78
N ILE A 255 16.46 -19.72 23.63
CA ILE A 255 17.40 -18.61 23.57
C ILE A 255 16.68 -17.26 23.78
N TYR A 256 15.49 -17.06 23.23
CA TYR A 256 14.70 -15.87 23.51
C TYR A 256 14.42 -15.74 25.01
N ARG A 257 13.96 -16.81 25.67
CA ARG A 257 13.76 -16.82 27.13
C ARG A 257 15.03 -16.49 27.88
N LYS A 258 16.18 -17.05 27.50
CA LYS A 258 17.47 -16.76 28.13
C LYS A 258 17.84 -15.30 27.97
N THR A 259 17.61 -14.70 26.78
CA THR A 259 17.89 -13.29 26.52
C THR A 259 17.09 -12.37 27.44
N ILE A 260 15.78 -12.58 27.57
CA ILE A 260 14.92 -11.72 28.40
C ILE A 260 14.98 -12.06 29.90
N SER A 261 15.66 -13.13 30.30
CA SER A 261 15.76 -13.59 31.69
C SER A 261 17.23 -13.60 32.21
N LYS A 262 18.10 -12.74 31.68
CA LYS A 262 19.52 -12.65 32.08
C LYS A 262 19.70 -12.38 33.55
N ASN A 263 18.85 -11.56 34.13
CA ASN A 263 18.76 -11.18 35.53
C ASN A 263 17.28 -11.20 35.94
N ASN A 264 16.95 -10.82 37.14
CA ASN A 264 15.57 -10.81 37.63
C ASN A 264 14.70 -9.65 37.07
N GLU A 265 15.25 -8.82 36.18
CA GLU A 265 14.62 -7.62 35.61
C GLU A 265 14.05 -7.93 34.20
N ILE A 266 13.10 -8.86 34.13
CA ILE A 266 12.52 -9.35 32.87
C ILE A 266 11.93 -8.20 32.01
N SER A 267 11.33 -7.19 32.64
CA SER A 267 10.73 -6.06 31.93
C SER A 267 11.79 -5.24 31.21
N ASP A 268 12.90 -4.97 31.87
CA ASP A 268 13.98 -4.13 31.31
C ASP A 268 14.72 -4.89 30.20
N ASN A 269 15.02 -6.16 30.42
CA ASN A 269 15.61 -7.02 29.40
C ASN A 269 14.68 -7.18 28.17
N PHE A 270 13.36 -7.21 28.37
CA PHE A 270 12.42 -7.24 27.26
C PHE A 270 12.42 -5.92 26.48
N ASN A 271 12.54 -4.78 27.17
CA ASN A 271 12.65 -3.46 26.54
C ASN A 271 13.93 -3.36 25.73
N GLU A 272 15.08 -3.79 26.29
CA GLU A 272 16.36 -3.85 25.56
C GLU A 272 16.28 -4.75 24.33
N TRP A 273 15.66 -5.92 24.46
CA TRP A 273 15.42 -6.82 23.34
C TRP A 273 14.53 -6.17 22.28
N SER A 274 13.49 -5.45 22.70
CA SER A 274 12.58 -4.73 21.79
C SER A 274 13.31 -3.62 21.02
N GLU A 275 14.17 -2.84 21.69
CA GLU A 275 14.99 -1.82 21.03
C GLU A 275 15.98 -2.47 20.04
N SER A 276 16.57 -3.62 20.41
CA SER A 276 17.43 -4.37 19.49
C SER A 276 16.64 -4.84 18.24
N VAL A 277 15.37 -5.27 18.38
CA VAL A 277 14.51 -5.60 17.23
C VAL A 277 14.23 -4.37 16.38
N LYS A 278 13.95 -3.23 17.00
CA LYS A 278 13.71 -1.96 16.28
C LYS A 278 14.93 -1.49 15.49
N SER A 279 16.15 -1.77 15.97
CA SER A 279 17.36 -1.42 15.23
C SER A 279 17.48 -2.09 13.86
N PHE A 280 16.73 -3.16 13.61
CA PHE A 280 16.55 -3.78 12.29
C PHE A 280 15.46 -3.11 11.45
N GLY A 281 14.87 -2.00 11.90
CA GLY A 281 13.76 -1.32 11.21
C GLY A 281 12.39 -1.97 11.45
N LEU A 282 12.27 -2.89 12.41
CA LEU A 282 11.01 -3.57 12.71
C LEU A 282 10.25 -2.87 13.85
N GLY A 283 8.94 -2.69 13.66
CA GLY A 283 8.07 -2.09 14.68
C GLY A 283 7.97 -0.57 14.64
N ASP A 284 8.66 0.09 13.72
CA ASP A 284 8.55 1.51 13.44
C ASP A 284 8.06 1.75 12.00
N TYR A 285 7.55 2.97 11.75
CA TYR A 285 7.21 3.38 10.39
C TYR A 285 8.49 3.65 9.58
N LEU A 286 8.60 3.00 8.47
CA LEU A 286 9.60 3.32 7.47
C LEU A 286 9.14 4.57 6.70
N ASN A 287 10.08 5.44 6.31
CA ASN A 287 9.80 6.62 5.48
C ASN A 287 9.60 6.22 4.02
N ASN A 288 8.51 5.51 3.78
CA ASN A 288 8.13 5.07 2.44
C ASN A 288 7.30 6.14 1.76
N ASP A 289 7.39 6.22 0.44
CA ASP A 289 6.56 7.08 -0.41
C ASP A 289 5.09 6.64 -0.39
N LEU A 290 4.82 5.35 -0.29
CA LEU A 290 3.46 4.83 -0.13
C LEU A 290 3.14 4.59 1.34
N PRO A 291 1.88 4.83 1.76
CA PRO A 291 1.46 4.59 3.14
C PRO A 291 1.61 3.11 3.53
N VAL A 292 2.33 2.84 4.59
CA VAL A 292 2.44 1.51 5.22
C VAL A 292 1.59 1.43 6.48
N GLY A 293 1.09 0.23 6.78
CA GLY A 293 0.41 -0.07 8.03
C GLY A 293 1.36 -0.12 9.22
N LYS A 294 0.79 0.07 10.43
CA LYS A 294 1.51 -0.13 11.69
C LYS A 294 1.73 -1.60 11.97
#